data_58d28330cb01456aa3df123224985066
#
_entry.id   58d28330cb01456aa3df123224985066
#
_cell.length_a   1.000
_cell.length_b   1.000
_cell.length_c   1.000
_cell.angle_alpha   90.00
_cell.angle_beta   90.00
_cell.angle_gamma   90.00
#
_symmetry.space_group_name_H-M   'P 1'
#
loop_
_entity.id
_entity.type
_entity.pdbx_description
1 polymer ?
#
loop_
_entity_poly.entity_id
_entity_poly.type
_entity_poly.pdbx_seq_one_letter_code
_entity_poly.pdbx_strand_id
1 'polypeptide(L)'
;MAELLEYRNELFNLAAIGADANEIFPEESFFEYVSELLAGAGILENVEYCPYRNSSKGMKIDGYSWNPLEKTICGIIVNFTNELDVIETLTNSQINDFGKRVTRFFTRIDDATFTDSLEVTDPGRIAATEIAHYLEDALKFRVVIFTDQVLSTRVKKVAIENILGRDTSIEIWDLERLKDLDQSGADYEEFTVDTMALGNGIKALPANESENGVSTYLGIMPGELLSAIYDEFGQRLLESNVRTFLDFRASTNKGMRKSLVTEPENFFAYN
;
A
#
# COMPACT_ATOMS: atom_id res chain seq x y z
N MET A 1 -20.95 -7.85 4.54
CA MET A 1 -21.53 -7.75 3.16
C MET A 1 -22.35 -6.47 2.98
N ALA A 2 -23.37 -6.17 3.83
CA ALA A 2 -24.15 -4.93 3.73
C ALA A 2 -23.27 -3.67 3.92
N GLU A 3 -22.48 -3.61 4.96
CA GLU A 3 -21.56 -2.49 5.23
C GLU A 3 -20.51 -2.31 4.13
N LEU A 4 -20.04 -3.39 3.51
CA LEU A 4 -19.07 -3.30 2.43
C LEU A 4 -19.72 -2.76 1.14
N LEU A 5 -20.99 -3.10 0.90
CA LEU A 5 -21.75 -2.53 -0.21
C LEU A 5 -22.03 -1.04 0.00
N GLU A 6 -22.33 -0.65 1.24
CA GLU A 6 -22.52 0.76 1.62
C GLU A 6 -21.24 1.55 1.38
N TYR A 7 -20.10 1.07 1.89
CA TYR A 7 -18.81 1.70 1.66
C TYR A 7 -18.45 1.80 0.16
N ARG A 8 -18.71 0.74 -0.62
CA ARG A 8 -18.49 0.77 -2.07
C ARG A 8 -19.34 1.84 -2.76
N ASN A 9 -20.61 1.96 -2.37
CA ASN A 9 -21.50 2.97 -2.94
C ASN A 9 -21.06 4.40 -2.54
N GLU A 10 -20.57 4.59 -1.31
CA GLU A 10 -19.97 5.85 -0.89
C GLU A 10 -18.73 6.18 -1.72
N LEU A 11 -17.83 5.23 -1.89
CA LEU A 11 -16.62 5.36 -2.69
C LEU A 11 -16.95 5.70 -4.17
N PHE A 12 -17.95 5.05 -4.72
CA PHE A 12 -18.46 5.35 -6.06
C PHE A 12 -19.00 6.79 -6.15
N ASN A 13 -19.78 7.22 -5.17
CA ASN A 13 -20.31 8.58 -5.13
C ASN A 13 -19.20 9.62 -4.95
N LEU A 14 -18.21 9.36 -4.12
CA LEU A 14 -17.03 10.23 -3.95
C LEU A 14 -16.28 10.37 -5.27
N ALA A 15 -16.01 9.26 -5.96
CA ALA A 15 -15.37 9.27 -7.26
C ALA A 15 -16.18 10.04 -8.32
N ALA A 16 -17.50 9.90 -8.33
CA ALA A 16 -18.38 10.62 -9.24
C ALA A 16 -18.42 12.14 -8.96
N ILE A 17 -18.50 12.53 -7.67
CA ILE A 17 -18.48 13.93 -7.25
C ILE A 17 -17.12 14.58 -7.56
N GLY A 18 -16.02 13.90 -7.26
CA GLY A 18 -14.68 14.37 -7.57
C GLY A 18 -14.45 14.52 -9.07
N ALA A 19 -14.95 13.57 -9.86
CA ALA A 19 -14.90 13.62 -11.32
C ALA A 19 -15.66 14.83 -11.90
N ASP A 20 -16.86 15.10 -11.41
CA ASP A 20 -17.67 16.24 -11.84
C ASP A 20 -17.03 17.58 -11.40
N ALA A 21 -16.52 17.65 -10.20
CA ALA A 21 -15.90 18.86 -9.65
C ALA A 21 -14.60 19.26 -10.36
N ASN A 22 -13.81 18.28 -10.81
CA ASN A 22 -12.51 18.49 -11.44
C ASN A 22 -12.51 18.32 -12.97
N GLU A 23 -13.66 18.00 -13.57
CA GLU A 23 -13.83 17.74 -15.01
C GLU A 23 -12.93 16.56 -15.50
N ILE A 24 -12.80 15.52 -14.67
CA ILE A 24 -12.01 14.30 -14.94
C ILE A 24 -12.94 13.06 -15.03
N PHE A 25 -12.36 11.90 -15.34
CA PHE A 25 -13.12 10.65 -15.36
C PHE A 25 -13.26 10.04 -13.95
N PRO A 26 -14.34 9.30 -13.66
CA PRO A 26 -14.52 8.62 -12.36
C PRO A 26 -13.37 7.65 -12.02
N GLU A 27 -12.76 6.99 -13.01
CA GLU A 27 -11.59 6.12 -12.81
C GLU A 27 -10.36 6.92 -12.31
N GLU A 28 -10.16 8.13 -12.82
CA GLU A 28 -9.11 9.05 -12.39
C GLU A 28 -9.37 9.56 -10.97
N SER A 29 -10.59 10.02 -10.69
CA SER A 29 -10.97 10.46 -9.36
C SER A 29 -10.85 9.35 -8.30
N PHE A 30 -11.21 8.11 -8.66
CA PHE A 30 -10.97 6.95 -7.81
C PHE A 30 -9.46 6.71 -7.58
N PHE A 31 -8.65 6.83 -8.63
CA PHE A 31 -7.19 6.74 -8.52
C PHE A 31 -6.63 7.77 -7.54
N GLU A 32 -7.04 9.04 -7.69
CA GLU A 32 -6.61 10.14 -6.81
C GLU A 32 -7.00 9.86 -5.35
N TYR A 33 -8.26 9.49 -5.11
CA TYR A 33 -8.76 9.18 -3.76
C TYR A 33 -7.94 8.06 -3.10
N VAL A 34 -7.73 6.93 -3.79
CA VAL A 34 -6.96 5.82 -3.24
C VAL A 34 -5.50 6.21 -3.03
N SER A 35 -4.92 7.00 -3.94
CA SER A 35 -3.55 7.49 -3.81
C SER A 35 -3.36 8.39 -2.58
N GLU A 36 -4.31 9.29 -2.32
CA GLU A 36 -4.31 10.14 -1.12
C GLU A 36 -4.47 9.33 0.16
N LEU A 37 -5.36 8.34 0.16
CA LEU A 37 -5.56 7.45 1.29
C LEU A 37 -4.28 6.68 1.64
N LEU A 38 -3.60 6.13 0.62
CA LEU A 38 -2.35 5.39 0.80
C LEU A 38 -1.17 6.31 1.18
N ALA A 39 -1.14 7.52 0.65
CA ALA A 39 -0.14 8.52 1.04
C ALA A 39 -0.33 8.98 2.48
N GLY A 40 -1.56 9.21 2.92
CA GLY A 40 -1.88 9.53 4.30
C GLY A 40 -1.45 8.45 5.28
N ALA A 41 -1.50 7.19 4.87
CA ALA A 41 -1.01 6.04 5.64
C ALA A 41 0.51 5.79 5.49
N GLY A 42 1.23 6.56 4.67
CA GLY A 42 2.67 6.37 4.42
C GLY A 42 3.01 5.09 3.65
N ILE A 43 2.04 4.53 2.91
CA ILE A 43 2.19 3.26 2.19
C ILE A 43 2.72 3.48 0.78
N LEU A 44 2.23 4.52 0.12
CA LEU A 44 2.59 4.86 -1.25
C LEU A 44 2.66 6.39 -1.38
N GLU A 45 3.84 6.90 -1.66
CA GLU A 45 4.10 8.34 -1.75
C GLU A 45 4.50 8.73 -3.17
N ASN A 46 4.35 10.02 -3.49
CA ASN A 46 4.74 10.59 -4.78
C ASN A 46 4.13 9.83 -5.97
N VAL A 47 2.81 9.64 -5.91
CA VAL A 47 2.05 8.96 -6.95
C VAL A 47 1.70 9.95 -8.05
N GLU A 48 2.04 9.59 -9.28
CA GLU A 48 1.74 10.36 -10.48
C GLU A 48 0.71 9.61 -11.34
N TYR A 49 -0.39 10.30 -11.69
CA TYR A 49 -1.38 9.75 -12.62
C TYR A 49 -0.89 9.90 -14.06
N CYS A 50 -0.83 8.80 -14.79
CA CYS A 50 -0.35 8.78 -16.17
C CYS A 50 -1.04 7.68 -16.98
N PRO A 51 -2.32 7.84 -17.33
CA PRO A 51 -3.08 6.81 -18.00
C PRO A 51 -2.49 6.51 -19.38
N TYR A 52 -1.97 5.31 -19.55
CA TYR A 52 -1.50 4.82 -20.83
C TYR A 52 -2.09 3.44 -21.12
N ARG A 53 -2.69 3.31 -22.30
CA ARG A 53 -3.26 2.04 -22.76
C ARG A 53 -2.92 1.77 -24.21
N ASN A 54 -2.32 0.62 -24.45
CA ASN A 54 -2.11 0.10 -25.81
C ASN A 54 -2.64 -1.33 -25.90
N SER A 55 -3.88 -1.47 -26.38
CA SER A 55 -4.57 -2.75 -26.44
C SER A 55 -3.89 -3.73 -27.41
N SER A 56 -3.31 -3.24 -28.52
CA SER A 56 -2.64 -4.08 -29.52
C SER A 56 -1.36 -4.72 -28.99
N LYS A 57 -0.67 -4.02 -28.08
CA LYS A 57 0.54 -4.51 -27.42
C LYS A 57 0.26 -5.09 -26.03
N GLY A 58 -1.00 -5.06 -25.58
CA GLY A 58 -1.43 -5.56 -24.28
C GLY A 58 -0.78 -4.82 -23.11
N MET A 59 -0.59 -3.50 -23.21
CA MET A 59 -0.03 -2.65 -22.17
C MET A 59 -1.12 -1.78 -21.55
N LYS A 60 -1.08 -1.60 -20.25
CA LYS A 60 -1.85 -0.59 -19.48
C LYS A 60 -1.05 -0.22 -18.24
N ILE A 61 -1.03 1.06 -17.94
CA ILE A 61 -0.61 1.64 -16.68
C ILE A 61 -1.49 2.87 -16.43
N ASP A 62 -1.89 3.13 -15.21
CA ASP A 62 -2.72 4.28 -14.85
C ASP A 62 -1.93 5.28 -13.98
N GLY A 63 -0.85 4.82 -13.36
CA GLY A 63 0.04 5.68 -12.59
C GLY A 63 1.35 4.99 -12.22
N TYR A 64 2.25 5.77 -11.67
CA TYR A 64 3.51 5.25 -11.12
C TYR A 64 3.93 6.03 -9.88
N SER A 65 4.85 5.46 -9.12
CA SER A 65 5.57 6.18 -8.08
C SER A 65 7.02 5.69 -7.98
N TRP A 66 7.88 6.54 -7.46
CA TRP A 66 9.27 6.21 -7.15
C TRP A 66 9.54 6.40 -5.67
N ASN A 67 10.01 5.34 -5.01
CA ASN A 67 10.48 5.42 -3.63
C ASN A 67 12.02 5.37 -3.62
N PRO A 68 12.71 6.51 -3.41
CA PRO A 68 14.17 6.58 -3.43
C PRO A 68 14.84 5.85 -2.25
N LEU A 69 14.15 5.72 -1.13
CA LEU A 69 14.68 5.03 0.06
C LEU A 69 14.71 3.52 -0.15
N GLU A 70 13.65 2.98 -0.72
CA GLU A 70 13.55 1.54 -1.03
C GLU A 70 14.12 1.18 -2.40
N LYS A 71 14.44 2.18 -3.23
CA LYS A 71 14.83 2.02 -4.63
C LYS A 71 13.82 1.18 -5.41
N THR A 72 12.55 1.49 -5.20
CA THR A 72 11.42 0.73 -5.75
C THR A 72 10.61 1.60 -6.70
N ILE A 73 10.40 1.13 -7.92
CA ILE A 73 9.45 1.70 -8.86
C ILE A 73 8.13 0.95 -8.71
N CYS A 74 7.05 1.69 -8.48
CA CYS A 74 5.70 1.17 -8.46
C CYS A 74 5.01 1.49 -9.78
N GLY A 75 4.37 0.50 -10.39
CA GLY A 75 3.44 0.70 -11.49
C GLY A 75 2.03 0.40 -11.03
N ILE A 76 1.13 1.35 -11.22
CA ILE A 76 -0.23 1.31 -10.69
C ILE A 76 -1.21 1.05 -11.83
N ILE A 77 -2.17 0.17 -11.58
CA ILE A 77 -3.28 -0.12 -12.48
C ILE A 77 -4.58 -0.04 -11.71
N VAL A 78 -5.55 0.65 -12.30
CA VAL A 78 -6.89 0.81 -11.74
C VAL A 78 -7.85 -0.19 -12.41
N ASN A 79 -8.67 -0.81 -11.59
CA ASN A 79 -9.80 -1.62 -12.00
C ASN A 79 -11.03 -1.14 -11.22
N PHE A 80 -11.65 -0.10 -11.73
CA PHE A 80 -12.85 0.51 -11.17
C PHE A 80 -14.06 0.14 -12.00
N THR A 81 -15.07 -0.46 -11.36
CA THR A 81 -16.31 -0.86 -12.02
C THR A 81 -17.37 0.22 -11.87
N ASN A 82 -18.00 0.57 -12.97
CA ASN A 82 -18.99 1.65 -13.01
C ASN A 82 -20.43 1.13 -12.78
N GLU A 83 -20.60 0.12 -11.92
CA GLU A 83 -21.89 -0.49 -11.60
C GLU A 83 -22.21 -0.28 -10.12
N LEU A 84 -23.39 0.31 -9.83
CA LEU A 84 -23.91 0.48 -8.48
C LEU A 84 -24.49 -0.84 -7.95
N ASP A 85 -24.53 -0.96 -6.62
CA ASP A 85 -25.19 -2.06 -5.88
C ASP A 85 -24.65 -3.47 -6.15
N VAL A 86 -23.50 -3.59 -6.80
CA VAL A 86 -22.86 -4.87 -7.08
C VAL A 86 -21.42 -4.85 -6.60
N ILE A 87 -21.02 -5.85 -5.81
CA ILE A 87 -19.63 -6.11 -5.47
C ILE A 87 -19.14 -7.27 -6.32
N GLU A 88 -18.25 -6.98 -7.25
CA GLU A 88 -17.61 -8.00 -8.06
C GLU A 88 -16.41 -8.62 -7.32
N THR A 89 -15.99 -9.77 -7.82
CA THR A 89 -14.85 -10.51 -7.24
C THR A 89 -13.66 -10.46 -8.20
N LEU A 90 -12.54 -9.93 -7.72
CA LEU A 90 -11.28 -9.93 -8.45
C LEU A 90 -10.68 -11.34 -8.46
N THR A 91 -10.50 -11.88 -9.63
CA THR A 91 -10.00 -13.25 -9.84
C THR A 91 -8.49 -13.28 -10.09
N ASN A 92 -7.87 -14.44 -9.84
CA ASN A 92 -6.45 -14.66 -10.12
C ASN A 92 -6.09 -14.44 -11.60
N SER A 93 -7.00 -14.75 -12.52
CA SER A 93 -6.80 -14.51 -13.96
C SER A 93 -6.70 -13.01 -14.28
N GLN A 94 -7.59 -12.19 -13.70
CA GLN A 94 -7.57 -10.74 -13.88
C GLN A 94 -6.31 -10.11 -13.28
N ILE A 95 -5.92 -10.53 -12.07
CA ILE A 95 -4.69 -10.06 -11.42
C ILE A 95 -3.46 -10.35 -12.28
N ASN A 96 -3.35 -11.57 -12.79
CA ASN A 96 -2.26 -11.96 -13.67
C ASN A 96 -2.26 -11.16 -14.99
N ASP A 97 -3.43 -10.86 -15.54
CA ASP A 97 -3.54 -10.03 -16.74
C ASP A 97 -3.09 -8.59 -16.47
N PHE A 98 -3.51 -8.00 -15.36
CA PHE A 98 -3.06 -6.68 -14.93
C PHE A 98 -1.54 -6.64 -14.71
N GLY A 99 -1.00 -7.62 -14.00
CA GLY A 99 0.44 -7.74 -13.80
C GLY A 99 1.21 -7.78 -15.12
N LYS A 100 0.75 -8.60 -16.08
CA LYS A 100 1.36 -8.69 -17.41
C LYS A 100 1.31 -7.37 -18.19
N ARG A 101 0.23 -6.61 -18.08
CA ARG A 101 0.08 -5.34 -18.78
C ARG A 101 1.08 -4.30 -18.29
N VAL A 102 1.23 -4.18 -16.96
CA VAL A 102 2.22 -3.31 -16.34
C VAL A 102 3.64 -3.77 -16.64
N THR A 103 3.92 -5.07 -16.51
CA THR A 103 5.24 -5.65 -16.84
C THR A 103 5.66 -5.34 -18.26
N ARG A 104 4.75 -5.47 -19.23
CA ARG A 104 5.05 -5.14 -20.63
C ARG A 104 5.37 -3.67 -20.84
N PHE A 105 4.70 -2.77 -20.13
CA PHE A 105 5.01 -1.35 -20.19
C PHE A 105 6.44 -1.09 -19.68
N PHE A 106 6.78 -1.56 -18.49
CA PHE A 106 8.12 -1.38 -17.91
C PHE A 106 9.23 -2.01 -18.76
N THR A 107 8.99 -3.18 -19.33
CA THR A 107 9.98 -3.82 -20.21
C THR A 107 10.23 -3.01 -21.48
N ARG A 108 9.23 -2.24 -21.94
CA ARG A 108 9.36 -1.38 -23.12
C ARG A 108 10.05 -0.06 -22.83
N ILE A 109 9.97 0.46 -21.64
CA ILE A 109 10.65 1.72 -21.26
C ILE A 109 12.17 1.61 -21.39
N ASP A 110 12.73 0.42 -21.19
CA ASP A 110 14.17 0.16 -21.38
C ASP A 110 14.62 0.31 -22.86
N ASP A 111 13.67 0.33 -23.80
CA ASP A 111 13.91 0.60 -25.21
C ASP A 111 13.59 2.07 -25.52
N ALA A 112 14.62 2.90 -25.70
CA ALA A 112 14.47 4.32 -26.00
C ALA A 112 13.59 4.58 -27.25
N THR A 113 13.58 3.66 -28.23
CA THR A 113 12.73 3.78 -29.42
C THR A 113 11.24 3.72 -29.10
N PHE A 114 10.87 3.07 -28.01
CA PHE A 114 9.48 3.02 -27.55
C PHE A 114 9.02 4.41 -27.10
N THR A 115 9.78 5.06 -26.21
CA THR A 115 9.46 6.41 -25.70
C THR A 115 9.38 7.43 -26.84
N ASP A 116 10.30 7.36 -27.78
CA ASP A 116 10.30 8.25 -28.95
C ASP A 116 9.13 7.99 -29.92
N SER A 117 8.55 6.79 -29.89
CA SER A 117 7.39 6.42 -30.71
C SER A 117 6.07 6.98 -30.18
N LEU A 118 6.03 7.47 -28.94
CA LEU A 118 4.84 8.05 -28.32
C LEU A 118 4.72 9.53 -28.66
N GLU A 119 3.49 10.02 -28.77
CA GLU A 119 3.24 11.45 -28.97
C GLU A 119 3.75 12.27 -27.78
N VAL A 120 4.19 13.50 -28.05
CA VAL A 120 4.79 14.38 -27.01
C VAL A 120 3.81 14.68 -25.86
N THR A 121 2.52 14.73 -26.18
CA THR A 121 1.43 15.00 -25.23
C THR A 121 0.86 13.73 -24.60
N ASP A 122 1.34 12.54 -24.96
CA ASP A 122 0.87 11.27 -24.39
C ASP A 122 1.34 11.16 -22.94
N PRO A 123 0.43 11.00 -21.95
CA PRO A 123 0.83 10.81 -20.56
C PRO A 123 1.80 9.64 -20.38
N GLY A 124 1.65 8.58 -21.18
CA GLY A 124 2.55 7.44 -21.18
C GLY A 124 3.98 7.78 -21.59
N ARG A 125 4.18 8.81 -22.46
CA ARG A 125 5.52 9.29 -22.80
C ARG A 125 6.18 9.99 -21.63
N ILE A 126 5.44 10.84 -20.93
CA ILE A 126 5.93 11.55 -19.73
C ILE A 126 6.37 10.51 -18.69
N ALA A 127 5.48 9.59 -18.37
CA ALA A 127 5.78 8.51 -17.44
C ALA A 127 6.97 7.66 -17.86
N ALA A 128 7.05 7.27 -19.14
CA ALA A 128 8.16 6.46 -19.63
C ALA A 128 9.49 7.20 -19.53
N THR A 129 9.50 8.51 -19.80
CA THR A 129 10.71 9.34 -19.70
C THR A 129 11.17 9.47 -18.25
N GLU A 130 10.28 9.74 -17.32
CA GLU A 130 10.62 9.89 -15.92
C GLU A 130 11.03 8.57 -15.27
N ILE A 131 10.28 7.50 -15.54
CA ILE A 131 10.62 6.17 -15.02
C ILE A 131 11.97 5.70 -15.55
N ALA A 132 12.32 6.02 -16.80
CA ALA A 132 13.64 5.68 -17.37
C ALA A 132 14.80 6.26 -16.54
N HIS A 133 14.64 7.46 -15.96
CA HIS A 133 15.65 8.04 -15.07
C HIS A 133 15.82 7.25 -13.76
N TYR A 134 14.76 6.60 -13.27
CA TYR A 134 14.83 5.82 -12.05
C TYR A 134 15.34 4.40 -12.27
N LEU A 135 15.33 3.90 -13.53
CA LEU A 135 15.72 2.52 -13.84
C LEU A 135 17.17 2.19 -13.43
N GLU A 136 18.08 3.15 -13.52
CA GLU A 136 19.48 2.93 -13.13
C GLU A 136 19.63 2.64 -11.63
N ASP A 137 18.83 3.32 -10.81
CA ASP A 137 18.89 3.21 -9.35
C ASP A 137 17.92 2.16 -8.79
N ALA A 138 16.92 1.75 -9.56
CA ALA A 138 15.89 0.85 -9.10
C ALA A 138 16.43 -0.56 -8.82
N LEU A 139 16.11 -1.10 -7.66
CA LEU A 139 16.42 -2.46 -7.25
C LEU A 139 15.22 -3.38 -7.36
N LYS A 140 14.01 -2.84 -7.33
CA LYS A 140 12.76 -3.59 -7.29
C LYS A 140 11.68 -2.93 -8.11
N PHE A 141 10.70 -3.74 -8.49
CA PHE A 141 9.43 -3.29 -9.03
C PHE A 141 8.28 -3.77 -8.14
N ARG A 142 7.26 -2.93 -8.04
CA ARG A 142 5.99 -3.27 -7.42
C ARG A 142 4.86 -2.95 -8.38
N VAL A 143 4.03 -3.93 -8.69
CA VAL A 143 2.77 -3.71 -9.40
C VAL A 143 1.68 -3.54 -8.37
N VAL A 144 1.01 -2.41 -8.39
CA VAL A 144 -0.05 -2.07 -7.42
C VAL A 144 -1.39 -2.02 -8.16
N ILE A 145 -2.37 -2.73 -7.66
CA ILE A 145 -3.72 -2.78 -8.22
C ILE A 145 -4.66 -2.07 -7.27
N PHE A 146 -5.33 -1.01 -7.74
CA PHE A 146 -6.42 -0.36 -7.06
C PHE A 146 -7.74 -0.89 -7.61
N THR A 147 -8.63 -1.36 -6.76
CA THR A 147 -9.90 -1.91 -7.23
C THR A 147 -11.02 -1.74 -6.21
N ASP A 148 -12.23 -1.49 -6.71
CA ASP A 148 -13.48 -1.49 -5.96
C ASP A 148 -14.13 -2.88 -5.87
N GLN A 149 -13.41 -3.91 -6.31
CA GLN A 149 -13.80 -5.32 -6.21
C GLN A 149 -13.22 -5.96 -4.94
N VAL A 150 -13.74 -7.11 -4.55
CA VAL A 150 -13.21 -7.92 -3.43
C VAL A 150 -12.33 -9.03 -3.97
N LEU A 151 -11.18 -9.22 -3.33
CA LEU A 151 -10.26 -10.29 -3.69
C LEU A 151 -10.91 -11.68 -3.45
N SER A 152 -10.85 -12.52 -4.46
CA SER A 152 -11.34 -13.89 -4.32
C SER A 152 -10.59 -14.66 -3.23
N THR A 153 -11.31 -15.31 -2.34
CA THR A 153 -10.74 -16.19 -1.29
C THR A 153 -9.91 -17.34 -1.83
N ARG A 154 -10.01 -17.63 -3.13
CA ARG A 154 -9.20 -18.65 -3.83
C ARG A 154 -7.80 -18.16 -4.20
N VAL A 155 -7.57 -16.85 -4.18
CA VAL A 155 -6.26 -16.26 -4.46
C VAL A 155 -5.39 -16.40 -3.22
N LYS A 156 -4.48 -17.38 -3.23
CA LYS A 156 -3.55 -17.60 -2.11
C LYS A 156 -2.19 -16.95 -2.33
N LYS A 157 -1.74 -16.91 -3.58
CA LYS A 157 -0.46 -16.32 -3.97
C LYS A 157 -0.53 -15.89 -5.42
N VAL A 158 -0.13 -14.67 -5.69
CA VAL A 158 0.04 -14.17 -7.05
C VAL A 158 1.52 -14.19 -7.37
N ALA A 159 1.88 -14.90 -8.43
CA ALA A 159 3.23 -14.90 -8.96
C ALA A 159 3.32 -13.91 -10.12
N ILE A 160 4.38 -13.11 -10.13
CA ILE A 160 4.70 -12.20 -11.21
C ILE A 160 6.14 -12.47 -11.66
N GLU A 161 6.40 -12.34 -12.95
CA GLU A 161 7.74 -12.44 -13.50
C GLU A 161 8.56 -11.19 -13.12
N ASN A 162 9.86 -11.40 -12.90
CA ASN A 162 10.78 -10.31 -12.62
C ASN A 162 10.85 -9.34 -13.80
N ILE A 163 10.68 -8.06 -13.53
CA ILE A 163 10.78 -7.00 -14.53
C ILE A 163 12.24 -6.61 -14.70
N LEU A 164 12.76 -6.67 -15.92
CA LEU A 164 14.16 -6.33 -16.24
C LEU A 164 15.17 -7.03 -15.31
N GLY A 165 14.89 -8.28 -14.93
CA GLY A 165 15.74 -9.06 -14.03
C GLY A 165 15.70 -8.64 -12.56
N ARG A 166 14.88 -7.66 -12.18
CA ARG A 166 14.74 -7.16 -10.81
C ARG A 166 13.58 -7.84 -10.11
N ASP A 167 13.72 -8.01 -8.80
CA ASP A 167 12.66 -8.58 -7.95
C ASP A 167 11.35 -7.77 -8.09
N THR A 168 10.26 -8.49 -8.33
CA THR A 168 8.97 -7.87 -8.63
C THR A 168 7.89 -8.49 -7.76
N SER A 169 7.04 -7.64 -7.18
CA SER A 169 5.90 -8.05 -6.36
C SER A 169 4.60 -7.45 -6.90
N ILE A 170 3.48 -8.11 -6.58
CA ILE A 170 2.13 -7.56 -6.77
C ILE A 170 1.55 -7.24 -5.41
N GLU A 171 0.95 -6.07 -5.32
CA GLU A 171 0.16 -5.60 -4.18
C GLU A 171 -1.24 -5.23 -4.65
N ILE A 172 -2.26 -5.65 -3.90
CA ILE A 172 -3.65 -5.44 -4.27
C ILE A 172 -4.33 -4.66 -3.16
N TRP A 173 -4.88 -3.52 -3.53
CA TRP A 173 -5.76 -2.70 -2.69
C TRP A 173 -7.18 -2.90 -3.15
N ASP A 174 -7.80 -3.94 -2.59
CA ASP A 174 -9.18 -4.31 -2.84
C ASP A 174 -10.14 -3.55 -1.91
N LEU A 175 -11.42 -3.68 -2.16
CA LEU A 175 -12.44 -2.95 -1.44
C LEU A 175 -12.42 -3.19 0.08
N GLU A 176 -12.11 -4.41 0.53
CA GLU A 176 -12.01 -4.71 1.97
C GLU A 176 -10.84 -3.97 2.60
N ARG A 177 -9.66 -4.04 1.98
CA ARG A 177 -8.46 -3.35 2.47
C ARG A 177 -8.60 -1.83 2.43
N LEU A 178 -9.24 -1.28 1.40
CA LEU A 178 -9.52 0.16 1.32
C LEU A 178 -10.45 0.60 2.43
N LYS A 179 -11.54 -0.16 2.67
CA LYS A 179 -12.46 0.10 3.78
C LYS A 179 -11.74 0.08 5.12
N ASP A 180 -10.95 -0.97 5.37
CA ASP A 180 -10.24 -1.14 6.64
C ASP A 180 -9.25 0.00 6.87
N LEU A 181 -8.54 0.44 5.82
CA LEU A 181 -7.61 1.56 5.91
C LEU A 181 -8.32 2.89 6.16
N ASP A 182 -9.38 3.17 5.43
CA ASP A 182 -10.16 4.40 5.53
C ASP A 182 -10.83 4.52 6.90
N GLN A 183 -11.42 3.44 7.37
CA GLN A 183 -12.06 3.39 8.70
C GLN A 183 -11.03 3.41 9.84
N SER A 184 -9.84 2.85 9.66
CA SER A 184 -8.78 2.92 10.67
C SER A 184 -8.27 4.36 10.90
N GLY A 185 -8.43 5.24 9.93
CA GLY A 185 -8.17 6.67 10.06
C GLY A 185 -9.31 7.47 10.75
N ALA A 186 -10.54 6.94 10.72
CA ALA A 186 -11.74 7.64 11.19
C ALA A 186 -12.25 7.16 12.56
N ASP A 187 -12.16 5.88 12.85
CA ASP A 187 -12.63 5.29 14.12
C ASP A 187 -11.54 4.38 14.69
N TYR A 188 -10.93 4.81 15.78
CA TYR A 188 -10.15 3.92 16.63
C TYR A 188 -11.10 2.86 17.19
N GLU A 189 -11.10 1.66 16.64
CA GLU A 189 -11.74 0.55 17.31
C GLU A 189 -11.01 0.33 18.64
N GLU A 190 -11.59 0.84 19.72
CA GLU A 190 -11.06 0.60 21.07
C GLU A 190 -11.11 -0.91 21.33
N PHE A 191 -9.96 -1.54 21.35
CA PHE A 191 -9.85 -2.90 21.81
C PHE A 191 -9.04 -2.99 23.09
N THR A 192 -9.48 -3.86 23.98
CA THR A 192 -8.81 -4.08 25.25
C THR A 192 -7.89 -5.29 25.15
N VAL A 193 -6.61 -5.08 25.44
CA VAL A 193 -5.63 -6.16 25.52
C VAL A 193 -5.49 -6.61 26.97
N ASP A 194 -5.91 -7.82 27.28
CA ASP A 194 -5.65 -8.43 28.59
C ASP A 194 -4.24 -8.99 28.67
N THR A 195 -3.30 -8.16 29.08
CA THR A 195 -1.89 -8.53 29.22
C THR A 195 -1.63 -9.56 30.31
N MET A 196 -2.58 -9.78 31.24
CA MET A 196 -2.48 -10.84 32.23
C MET A 196 -2.86 -12.21 31.64
N ALA A 197 -3.82 -12.23 30.70
CA ALA A 197 -4.18 -13.47 30.01
C ALA A 197 -3.09 -13.93 29.02
N LEU A 198 -2.37 -12.98 28.40
CA LEU A 198 -1.31 -13.28 27.44
C LEU A 198 0.07 -13.49 28.08
N GLY A 199 0.24 -13.12 29.34
CA GLY A 199 1.51 -13.24 30.06
C GLY A 199 1.39 -12.85 31.52
N ASN A 200 2.41 -12.20 32.07
CA ASN A 200 2.46 -11.79 33.46
C ASN A 200 1.99 -10.33 33.69
N GLY A 201 1.31 -9.74 32.70
CA GLY A 201 0.93 -8.34 32.73
C GLY A 201 2.11 -7.38 32.63
N ILE A 202 1.80 -6.09 32.63
CA ILE A 202 2.79 -5.00 32.60
C ILE A 202 2.82 -4.35 33.98
N LYS A 203 3.98 -4.38 34.62
CA LYS A 203 4.20 -3.62 35.86
C LYS A 203 4.46 -2.17 35.47
N ALA A 204 3.61 -1.26 35.95
CA ALA A 204 3.69 0.15 35.64
C ALA A 204 3.76 0.98 36.92
N LEU A 205 4.53 2.08 36.86
CA LEU A 205 4.61 3.08 37.89
C LEU A 205 3.83 4.32 37.43
N PRO A 206 2.97 4.91 38.26
CA PRO A 206 2.35 6.19 37.94
C PRO A 206 3.43 7.28 37.86
N ALA A 207 3.47 8.00 36.76
CA ALA A 207 4.47 9.04 36.53
C ALA A 207 4.03 10.39 37.13
N ASN A 208 2.82 10.87 36.83
CA ASN A 208 2.20 12.06 37.44
C ASN A 208 0.70 12.11 37.08
N GLU A 209 -0.11 12.71 37.95
CA GLU A 209 -1.45 13.12 37.57
C GLU A 209 -1.35 14.50 36.87
N SER A 210 -1.85 14.58 35.64
CA SER A 210 -1.93 15.87 34.97
C SER A 210 -3.16 16.66 35.43
N GLU A 211 -3.08 17.99 35.44
CA GLU A 211 -4.17 18.87 35.76
C GLU A 211 -5.44 18.67 34.90
N ASN A 212 -5.33 17.91 33.80
CA ASN A 212 -6.43 17.65 32.86
C ASN A 212 -7.07 16.27 33.04
N GLY A 213 -6.84 15.56 34.14
CA GLY A 213 -7.43 14.24 34.40
C GLY A 213 -6.81 13.09 33.60
N VAL A 214 -5.67 13.31 32.94
CA VAL A 214 -4.91 12.25 32.22
C VAL A 214 -3.90 11.66 33.19
N SER A 215 -3.98 10.34 33.40
CA SER A 215 -3.01 9.58 34.21
C SER A 215 -1.92 8.98 33.30
N THR A 216 -0.67 9.25 33.65
CA THR A 216 0.49 8.74 32.91
C THR A 216 1.20 7.64 33.70
N TYR A 217 1.50 6.54 33.05
CA TYR A 217 2.19 5.40 33.63
C TYR A 217 3.45 5.08 32.83
N LEU A 218 4.52 4.73 33.52
CA LEU A 218 5.74 4.20 32.93
C LEU A 218 5.81 2.69 33.20
N GLY A 219 5.89 1.88 32.16
CA GLY A 219 5.96 0.43 32.25
C GLY A 219 7.02 -0.17 31.38
N ILE A 220 7.47 -1.36 31.72
CA ILE A 220 8.36 -2.18 30.91
C ILE A 220 7.58 -3.34 30.37
N MET A 221 7.50 -3.45 29.05
CA MET A 221 6.85 -4.57 28.35
C MET A 221 7.95 -5.50 27.83
N PRO A 222 7.96 -6.79 28.21
CA PRO A 222 8.85 -7.77 27.61
C PRO A 222 8.54 -7.95 26.12
N GLY A 223 9.58 -8.14 25.30
CA GLY A 223 9.37 -8.37 23.85
C GLY A 223 8.54 -9.64 23.55
N GLU A 224 8.61 -10.65 24.39
CA GLU A 224 7.79 -11.86 24.29
C GLU A 224 6.29 -11.56 24.45
N LEU A 225 5.92 -10.67 25.38
CA LEU A 225 4.54 -10.23 25.56
C LEU A 225 4.06 -9.43 24.37
N LEU A 226 4.89 -8.53 23.85
CA LEU A 226 4.57 -7.77 22.64
C LEU A 226 4.36 -8.70 21.43
N SER A 227 5.19 -9.73 21.27
CA SER A 227 5.01 -10.75 20.23
C SER A 227 3.69 -11.52 20.39
N ALA A 228 3.36 -11.93 21.61
CA ALA A 228 2.09 -12.64 21.87
C ALA A 228 0.86 -11.75 21.57
N ILE A 229 0.92 -10.47 21.94
CA ILE A 229 -0.13 -9.49 21.59
C ILE A 229 -0.25 -9.35 20.07
N TYR A 230 0.88 -9.27 19.36
CA TYR A 230 0.87 -9.18 17.90
C TYR A 230 0.34 -10.46 17.24
N ASP A 231 0.66 -11.64 17.77
CA ASP A 231 0.16 -12.91 17.26
C ASP A 231 -1.37 -13.03 17.41
N GLU A 232 -1.95 -12.44 18.46
CA GLU A 232 -3.38 -12.46 18.69
C GLU A 232 -4.15 -11.36 17.94
N PHE A 233 -3.66 -10.14 17.97
CA PHE A 233 -4.36 -8.97 17.40
C PHE A 233 -3.87 -8.59 16.00
N GLY A 234 -2.70 -9.08 15.58
CA GLY A 234 -2.14 -8.88 14.26
C GLY A 234 -1.98 -7.40 13.90
N GLN A 235 -2.42 -7.06 12.71
CA GLN A 235 -2.33 -5.68 12.19
C GLN A 235 -3.19 -4.68 12.97
N ARG A 236 -4.29 -5.11 13.61
CA ARG A 236 -5.14 -4.23 14.42
C ARG A 236 -4.37 -3.48 15.51
N LEU A 237 -3.32 -4.11 16.05
CA LEU A 237 -2.43 -3.47 17.03
C LEU A 237 -1.65 -2.28 16.45
N LEU A 238 -1.48 -2.25 15.15
CA LEU A 238 -0.66 -1.30 14.41
C LEU A 238 -1.48 -0.27 13.62
N GLU A 239 -2.80 -0.43 13.56
CA GLU A 239 -3.72 0.41 12.76
C GLU A 239 -3.66 1.90 13.14
N SER A 240 -3.31 2.23 14.39
CA SER A 240 -3.09 3.60 14.84
C SER A 240 -1.68 4.14 14.56
N ASN A 241 -0.79 3.33 13.97
CA ASN A 241 0.57 3.74 13.68
C ASN A 241 0.75 3.97 12.19
N VAL A 242 0.75 5.22 11.77
CA VAL A 242 0.91 5.70 10.39
C VAL A 242 2.14 5.13 9.67
N ARG A 243 3.06 4.48 10.38
CA ARG A 243 4.28 3.85 9.84
C ARG A 243 4.29 2.33 9.91
N THR A 244 3.16 1.70 9.80
CA THR A 244 2.95 0.25 10.01
C THR A 244 3.74 -0.65 9.07
N PHE A 245 4.22 -0.17 7.93
CA PHE A 245 4.90 -0.97 6.90
C PHE A 245 6.35 -0.56 6.63
N LEU A 246 7.11 -0.27 7.66
CA LEU A 246 8.57 -0.33 7.50
C LEU A 246 8.99 -1.81 7.49
N ASP A 247 8.87 -2.44 6.31
CA ASP A 247 9.34 -3.81 6.08
C ASP A 247 10.80 -3.95 6.58
N PHE A 248 11.13 -5.12 7.14
CA PHE A 248 12.52 -5.51 7.51
C PHE A 248 13.53 -5.38 6.36
N ARG A 249 13.07 -5.05 5.18
CA ARG A 249 13.86 -4.86 3.97
C ARG A 249 14.45 -3.46 3.82
N ALA A 250 13.91 -2.44 4.49
CA ALA A 250 14.49 -1.11 4.50
C ALA A 250 15.90 -1.12 5.10
N SER A 251 16.81 -0.30 4.59
CA SER A 251 18.23 -0.29 5.00
C SER A 251 18.39 -0.06 6.50
N THR A 252 17.57 0.81 7.10
CA THR A 252 17.53 1.08 8.53
C THR A 252 17.11 -0.15 9.33
N ASN A 253 16.03 -0.82 8.93
CA ASN A 253 15.54 -2.01 9.63
C ASN A 253 16.47 -3.20 9.45
N LYS A 254 17.17 -3.32 8.31
CA LYS A 254 18.27 -4.30 8.15
C LYS A 254 19.44 -3.99 9.08
N GLY A 255 19.79 -2.70 9.23
CA GLY A 255 20.81 -2.25 10.17
C GLY A 255 20.42 -2.59 11.61
N MET A 256 19.21 -2.25 12.02
CA MET A 256 18.65 -2.57 13.34
C MET A 256 18.64 -4.08 13.61
N ARG A 257 18.15 -4.88 12.65
CA ARG A 257 18.15 -6.34 12.78
C ARG A 257 19.58 -6.89 12.89
N LYS A 258 20.51 -6.36 12.10
CA LYS A 258 21.93 -6.77 12.18
C LYS A 258 22.46 -6.46 13.58
N SER A 259 22.29 -5.25 14.11
CA SER A 259 22.74 -4.88 15.45
C SER A 259 22.09 -5.75 16.53
N LEU A 260 20.79 -6.00 16.42
CA LEU A 260 20.08 -6.87 17.36
C LEU A 260 20.63 -8.30 17.39
N VAL A 261 21.02 -8.85 16.24
CA VAL A 261 21.52 -10.23 16.14
C VAL A 261 23.02 -10.32 16.51
N THR A 262 23.82 -9.33 16.12
CA THR A 262 25.29 -9.38 16.29
C THR A 262 25.76 -8.75 17.59
N GLU A 263 25.05 -7.75 18.10
CA GLU A 263 25.43 -6.97 19.28
C GLU A 263 24.20 -6.61 20.14
N PRO A 264 23.44 -7.61 20.64
CA PRO A 264 22.18 -7.36 21.34
C PRO A 264 22.33 -6.48 22.57
N GLU A 265 23.45 -6.60 23.29
CA GLU A 265 23.71 -5.80 24.49
C GLU A 265 23.86 -4.31 24.15
N ASN A 266 24.50 -3.98 23.02
CA ASN A 266 24.66 -2.61 22.57
C ASN A 266 23.34 -2.05 22.04
N PHE A 267 22.53 -2.88 21.35
CA PHE A 267 21.24 -2.46 20.82
C PHE A 267 20.31 -1.96 21.92
N PHE A 268 20.21 -2.69 23.03
CA PHE A 268 19.35 -2.32 24.16
C PHE A 268 19.95 -1.26 25.10
N ALA A 269 21.24 -0.98 25.00
CA ALA A 269 21.91 0.04 25.82
C ALA A 269 21.75 1.47 25.25
N TYR A 270 21.51 1.61 23.94
CA TYR A 270 21.51 2.89 23.23
C TYR A 270 20.19 3.26 22.53
N ASN A 271 19.15 2.42 22.64
CA ASN A 271 17.83 2.69 22.05
C ASN A 271 16.72 2.80 23.10
#